data_2949b4f0c5109afe71c3c95f7d513c55
#
_entry.id   2949b4f0c5109afe71c3c95f7d513c55
#
_cell.length_a   1.000
_cell.length_b   1.000
_cell.length_c   1.000
_cell.angle_alpha   90.00
_cell.angle_beta   90.00
_cell.angle_gamma   90.00
#
_symmetry.space_group_name_H-M   'P 1'
#
loop_
_entity.id
_entity.type
_entity.pdbx_description
1 polymer ?
#
loop_
_entity_poly.entity_id
_entity_poly.type
_entity_poly.pdbx_seq_one_letter_code
_entity_poly.pdbx_strand_id
1 'polypeptide(L)'
;MAGSRANCAAPTPGIRRNAGSRPRQEQRDPMMADKQTSLQDLFLNALRKSKAPVTMFLVKGVKLQGIVTWFDNFSVLLRRDGQSQLIYKHAISTIMPSGPIDVTAITEAMGDGSKKQPLLQEIFLNAVRKSNDSVTMFLVNGVMLQGQIAAFDLFCMLLQREGLSQLVYKHAVSTVQPAHPLNLAEETSGSSED
;
A
#
# COMPACT_ATOMS: atom_id res chain seq x y z
N MET A 1 -28.90 21.91 79.83
CA MET A 1 -28.68 20.66 80.59
C MET A 1 -27.85 19.75 79.76
N ALA A 2 -26.67 19.67 80.08
CA ALA A 2 -25.95 18.52 80.60
C ALA A 2 -25.69 17.49 79.45
N GLY A 3 -24.58 17.21 79.09
CA GLY A 3 -23.29 16.85 79.62
C GLY A 3 -22.91 15.59 78.81
N SER A 4 -21.83 15.24 78.52
CA SER A 4 -20.58 14.97 79.11
C SER A 4 -19.71 14.09 78.22
N ARG A 5 -18.49 14.51 77.98
CA ARG A 5 -17.22 13.75 78.11
C ARG A 5 -17.11 12.44 77.30
N ALA A 6 -16.16 12.38 76.54
CA ALA A 6 -14.68 12.19 76.62
C ALA A 6 -14.32 10.73 76.33
N ASN A 7 -13.41 10.46 75.45
CA ASN A 7 -12.06 10.02 75.81
C ASN A 7 -11.24 9.68 74.56
N CYS A 8 -10.21 10.34 74.36
CA CYS A 8 -8.83 9.92 74.15
C CYS A 8 -8.59 8.45 73.85
N ALA A 9 -7.98 8.22 72.71
CA ALA A 9 -6.80 7.36 72.59
C ALA A 9 -6.12 7.60 71.28
N ALA A 10 -4.96 8.19 71.34
CA ALA A 10 -4.01 8.12 70.19
C ALA A 10 -3.35 6.74 70.17
N PRO A 11 -3.01 6.31 69.03
CA PRO A 11 -2.07 5.25 68.98
C PRO A 11 -1.02 5.38 67.89
N THR A 12 -0.15 4.61 68.00
CA THR A 12 1.12 4.14 67.54
C THR A 12 1.32 4.16 66.04
N PRO A 13 2.57 4.42 65.57
CA PRO A 13 2.94 4.41 64.14
C PRO A 13 3.29 3.01 63.73
N GLY A 14 2.57 2.53 62.69
CA GLY A 14 2.79 1.23 62.04
C GLY A 14 3.35 1.38 60.67
N ILE A 15 4.63 1.10 60.57
CA ILE A 15 5.35 0.45 59.44
C ILE A 15 4.95 0.84 58.03
N ARG A 16 5.77 1.69 57.43
CA ARG A 16 5.92 1.87 55.97
C ARG A 16 6.32 0.54 55.33
N ARG A 17 5.42 -0.08 54.62
CA ARG A 17 5.79 -1.09 53.60
C ARG A 17 5.90 -0.39 52.25
N ASN A 18 7.14 -0.25 51.88
CA ASN A 18 7.60 0.14 50.58
C ASN A 18 7.09 -0.90 49.56
N ALA A 19 5.98 -0.62 48.92
CA ALA A 19 5.51 -1.42 47.77
C ALA A 19 6.23 -0.91 46.53
N GLY A 20 7.23 -1.68 46.12
CA GLY A 20 8.00 -1.44 44.94
C GLY A 20 7.09 -1.19 43.74
N SER A 21 7.32 -0.05 43.12
CA SER A 21 6.85 0.27 41.81
C SER A 21 7.44 -0.77 40.83
N ARG A 22 6.62 -1.76 40.48
CA ARG A 22 6.92 -2.62 39.31
C ARG A 22 6.94 -1.72 38.10
N PRO A 23 7.99 -1.80 37.25
CA PRO A 23 7.98 -1.09 35.98
C PRO A 23 6.80 -1.62 35.19
N ARG A 24 5.97 -0.69 34.72
CA ARG A 24 4.91 -0.93 33.75
C ARG A 24 5.61 -1.54 32.52
N GLN A 25 5.51 -2.83 32.38
CA GLN A 25 5.85 -3.47 31.11
C GLN A 25 4.92 -2.84 30.06
N GLU A 26 5.49 -1.99 29.23
CA GLU A 26 4.90 -1.65 27.96
C GLU A 26 4.57 -2.98 27.27
N GLN A 27 3.31 -3.33 27.33
CA GLN A 27 2.77 -4.35 26.46
C GLN A 27 2.94 -3.81 25.03
N ARG A 28 4.06 -4.16 24.42
CA ARG A 28 4.23 -4.09 22.99
C ARG A 28 3.16 -5.03 22.42
N ASP A 29 2.14 -4.40 21.84
CA ASP A 29 1.11 -5.12 21.10
C ASP A 29 1.79 -6.02 20.05
N PRO A 30 1.58 -7.34 20.08
CA PRO A 30 2.19 -8.26 19.13
C PRO A 30 1.47 -8.25 17.78
N MET A 31 0.85 -7.14 17.37
CA MET A 31 0.17 -7.00 16.07
C MET A 31 0.92 -6.11 15.08
N MET A 32 2.24 -6.04 15.16
CA MET A 32 3.05 -5.68 14.00
C MET A 32 3.61 -6.95 13.37
N ALA A 33 2.73 -7.90 13.05
CA ALA A 33 3.05 -8.94 12.11
C ALA A 33 3.27 -8.28 10.75
N ASP A 34 4.45 -8.45 10.21
CA ASP A 34 4.96 -8.21 8.87
C ASP A 34 3.87 -7.79 7.87
N LYS A 35 3.51 -6.51 7.89
CA LYS A 35 2.66 -5.92 6.89
C LYS A 35 3.55 -5.74 5.67
N GLN A 36 3.62 -6.78 4.82
CA GLN A 36 4.21 -6.61 3.50
C GLN A 36 3.60 -5.35 2.91
N THR A 37 4.42 -4.33 2.76
CA THR A 37 3.99 -3.02 2.32
C THR A 37 3.52 -3.15 0.88
N SER A 38 2.21 -3.11 0.68
CA SER A 38 1.59 -3.26 -0.64
C SER A 38 1.94 -2.08 -1.53
N LEU A 39 2.24 -2.34 -2.81
CA LEU A 39 2.49 -1.29 -3.81
C LEU A 39 1.38 -0.25 -3.83
N GLN A 40 0.11 -0.70 -3.77
CA GLN A 40 -1.02 0.22 -3.74
C GLN A 40 -1.02 1.13 -2.51
N ASP A 41 -0.62 0.62 -1.33
CA ASP A 41 -0.61 1.39 -0.10
C ASP A 41 0.53 2.44 -0.13
N LEU A 42 1.70 2.09 -0.64
CA LEU A 42 2.80 3.02 -0.87
C LEU A 42 2.38 4.14 -1.82
N PHE A 43 1.80 3.78 -2.95
CA PHE A 43 1.36 4.73 -3.96
C PHE A 43 0.24 5.66 -3.45
N LEU A 44 -0.79 5.11 -2.81
CA LEU A 44 -1.88 5.89 -2.22
C LEU A 44 -1.40 6.79 -1.07
N ASN A 45 -0.42 6.35 -0.26
CA ASN A 45 0.20 7.17 0.77
C ASN A 45 1.00 8.33 0.17
N ALA A 46 1.75 8.09 -0.91
CA ALA A 46 2.47 9.15 -1.62
C ALA A 46 1.49 10.22 -2.14
N LEU A 47 0.38 9.79 -2.77
CA LEU A 47 -0.68 10.68 -3.24
C LEU A 47 -1.34 11.47 -2.11
N ARG A 48 -1.65 10.81 -1.00
CA ARG A 48 -2.26 11.46 0.17
C ARG A 48 -1.34 12.51 0.80
N LYS A 49 -0.04 12.20 0.92
CA LYS A 49 0.97 13.12 1.49
C LYS A 49 1.20 14.33 0.59
N SER A 50 1.34 14.12 -0.71
CA SER A 50 1.57 15.20 -1.69
C SER A 50 0.33 16.05 -1.94
N LYS A 51 -0.88 15.56 -1.56
CA LYS A 51 -2.17 16.16 -1.91
C LYS A 51 -2.32 16.42 -3.43
N ALA A 52 -1.61 15.64 -4.24
CA ALA A 52 -1.65 15.76 -5.68
C ALA A 52 -3.06 15.41 -6.20
N PRO A 53 -3.61 16.19 -7.12
CA PRO A 53 -4.82 15.83 -7.82
C PRO A 53 -4.60 14.52 -8.59
N VAL A 54 -5.60 13.66 -8.56
CA VAL A 54 -5.56 12.37 -9.26
C VAL A 54 -6.76 12.23 -10.19
N THR A 55 -6.57 11.48 -11.25
CA THR A 55 -7.64 10.96 -12.09
C THR A 55 -7.75 9.47 -11.83
N MET A 56 -8.92 9.02 -11.37
CA MET A 56 -9.25 7.60 -11.21
C MET A 56 -10.16 7.16 -12.33
N PHE A 57 -9.81 6.08 -13.00
CA PHE A 57 -10.64 5.45 -14.00
C PHE A 57 -11.25 4.20 -13.39
N LEU A 58 -12.56 4.07 -13.50
CA LEU A 58 -13.28 2.90 -13.04
C LEU A 58 -13.38 1.84 -14.14
N VAL A 59 -13.55 0.58 -13.74
CA VAL A 59 -13.66 -0.56 -14.66
C VAL A 59 -14.79 -0.36 -15.69
N LYS A 60 -15.87 0.32 -15.30
CA LYS A 60 -17.01 0.65 -16.20
C LYS A 60 -16.77 1.89 -17.06
N GLY A 61 -15.55 2.41 -17.15
CA GLY A 61 -15.20 3.56 -17.99
C GLY A 61 -15.49 4.94 -17.38
N VAL A 62 -16.02 5.01 -16.16
CA VAL A 62 -16.25 6.29 -15.47
C VAL A 62 -14.90 6.90 -15.04
N LYS A 63 -14.77 8.20 -15.25
CA LYS A 63 -13.60 9.00 -14.85
C LYS A 63 -13.96 9.89 -13.66
N LEU A 64 -13.21 9.77 -12.58
CA LEU A 64 -13.34 10.58 -11.38
C LEU A 64 -12.07 11.40 -11.16
N GLN A 65 -12.20 12.62 -10.67
CA GLN A 65 -11.05 13.49 -10.37
C GLN A 65 -11.17 14.04 -8.95
N GLY A 66 -10.05 14.20 -8.27
CA GLY A 66 -10.02 14.77 -6.93
C GLY A 66 -8.70 14.51 -6.23
N ILE A 67 -8.68 14.69 -4.92
CA ILE A 67 -7.52 14.46 -4.05
C ILE A 67 -7.82 13.27 -3.14
N VAL A 68 -6.88 12.34 -3.03
CA VAL A 68 -6.99 11.22 -2.08
C VAL A 68 -6.81 11.78 -0.66
N THR A 69 -7.83 11.63 0.18
CA THR A 69 -7.80 12.09 1.58
C THR A 69 -7.63 10.96 2.57
N TRP A 70 -8.22 9.80 2.28
CA TRP A 70 -8.16 8.61 3.11
C TRP A 70 -8.25 7.34 2.25
N PHE A 71 -7.75 6.23 2.76
CA PHE A 71 -7.97 4.91 2.16
C PHE A 71 -7.81 3.82 3.21
N ASP A 72 -8.42 2.69 2.96
CA ASP A 72 -8.33 1.46 3.74
C ASP A 72 -8.06 0.24 2.84
N ASN A 73 -8.26 -0.97 3.35
CA ASN A 73 -8.02 -2.20 2.59
C ASN A 73 -8.95 -2.35 1.39
N PHE A 74 -10.16 -1.76 1.43
CA PHE A 74 -11.23 -2.00 0.45
C PHE A 74 -11.63 -0.75 -0.33
N SER A 75 -11.35 0.44 0.18
CA SER A 75 -11.88 1.69 -0.34
C SER A 75 -10.89 2.84 -0.33
N VAL A 76 -11.17 3.85 -1.13
CA VAL A 76 -10.43 5.11 -1.24
C VAL A 76 -11.43 6.26 -1.14
N LEU A 77 -11.14 7.25 -0.30
CA LEU A 77 -11.92 8.47 -0.18
C LEU A 77 -11.31 9.56 -1.05
N LEU A 78 -12.03 9.97 -2.07
CA LEU A 78 -11.68 11.03 -2.99
C LEU A 78 -12.44 12.30 -2.63
N ARG A 79 -11.74 13.43 -2.54
CA ARG A 79 -12.35 14.73 -2.29
C ARG A 79 -12.21 15.64 -3.50
N ARG A 80 -13.32 16.27 -3.92
CA ARG A 80 -13.36 17.28 -4.97
C ARG A 80 -14.38 18.36 -4.64
N ASP A 81 -14.02 19.62 -4.79
CA ASP A 81 -14.90 20.79 -4.63
C ASP A 81 -15.71 20.76 -3.30
N GLY A 82 -15.05 20.34 -2.21
CA GLY A 82 -15.67 20.22 -0.89
C GLY A 82 -16.49 18.94 -0.66
N GLN A 83 -16.79 18.18 -1.70
CA GLN A 83 -17.50 16.90 -1.59
C GLN A 83 -16.54 15.72 -1.47
N SER A 84 -16.94 14.73 -0.68
CA SER A 84 -16.18 13.48 -0.51
C SER A 84 -16.95 12.30 -1.13
N GLN A 85 -16.24 11.49 -1.89
CA GLN A 85 -16.78 10.30 -2.54
C GLN A 85 -15.98 9.06 -2.14
N LEU A 86 -16.66 8.03 -1.63
CA LEU A 86 -16.07 6.75 -1.34
C LEU A 86 -16.06 5.87 -2.59
N ILE A 87 -14.91 5.33 -2.93
CA ILE A 87 -14.71 4.50 -4.12
C ILE A 87 -14.15 3.15 -3.67
N TYR A 88 -14.82 2.07 -4.01
CA TYR A 88 -14.32 0.73 -3.72
C TYR A 88 -13.19 0.35 -4.66
N LYS A 89 -12.08 -0.17 -4.11
CA LYS A 89 -10.88 -0.52 -4.87
C LYS A 89 -11.15 -1.51 -6.01
N HIS A 90 -12.07 -2.45 -5.84
CA HIS A 90 -12.44 -3.41 -6.89
C HIS A 90 -13.10 -2.75 -8.12
N ALA A 91 -13.66 -1.55 -7.97
CA ALA A 91 -14.23 -0.78 -9.08
C ALA A 91 -13.19 0.09 -9.80
N ILE A 92 -11.99 0.25 -9.24
CA ILE A 92 -10.93 1.07 -9.82
C ILE A 92 -10.15 0.25 -10.85
N SER A 93 -9.97 0.80 -12.03
CA SER A 93 -9.11 0.26 -13.08
C SER A 93 -7.70 0.84 -12.96
N THR A 94 -7.58 2.17 -12.95
CA THR A 94 -6.30 2.86 -12.85
C THR A 94 -6.40 4.14 -12.02
N ILE A 95 -5.26 4.53 -11.43
CA ILE A 95 -5.10 5.81 -10.72
C ILE A 95 -3.91 6.53 -11.36
N MET A 96 -4.16 7.71 -11.90
CA MET A 96 -3.15 8.54 -12.56
C MET A 96 -3.08 9.90 -11.83
N PRO A 97 -1.94 10.24 -11.23
CA PRO A 97 -1.71 11.58 -10.68
C PRO A 97 -1.56 12.61 -11.79
N SER A 98 -1.88 13.86 -11.49
CA SER A 98 -1.75 14.97 -12.44
C SER A 98 -0.30 15.47 -12.58
N GLY A 99 0.63 14.95 -11.79
CA GLY A 99 2.05 15.31 -11.81
C GLY A 99 2.96 14.14 -11.48
N PRO A 100 4.27 14.31 -11.58
CA PRO A 100 5.24 13.26 -11.27
C PRO A 100 5.16 12.89 -9.78
N ILE A 101 5.32 11.60 -9.49
CA ILE A 101 5.47 11.06 -8.14
C ILE A 101 6.87 10.46 -8.03
N ASP A 102 7.46 10.51 -6.84
CA ASP A 102 8.71 9.82 -6.55
C ASP A 102 8.48 8.29 -6.53
N VAL A 103 8.76 7.68 -7.66
CA VAL A 103 8.64 6.22 -7.86
C VAL A 103 9.81 5.50 -7.21
N THR A 104 10.97 6.13 -7.09
CA THR A 104 12.19 5.53 -6.55
C THR A 104 11.95 5.08 -5.11
N ALA A 105 11.39 5.96 -4.27
CA ALA A 105 11.04 5.62 -2.89
C ALA A 105 10.02 4.48 -2.79
N ILE A 106 9.11 4.37 -3.78
CA ILE A 106 8.11 3.29 -3.83
C ILE A 106 8.78 1.97 -4.21
N THR A 107 9.64 1.96 -5.22
CA THR A 107 10.31 0.74 -5.69
C THR A 107 11.32 0.21 -4.67
N GLU A 108 12.07 1.08 -4.00
CA GLU A 108 13.00 0.71 -2.93
C GLU A 108 12.30 0.11 -1.71
N ALA A 109 11.13 0.66 -1.33
CA ALA A 109 10.36 0.18 -0.20
C ALA A 109 9.70 -1.20 -0.44
N MET A 110 9.56 -1.63 -1.69
CA MET A 110 8.98 -2.93 -2.02
C MET A 110 9.92 -4.11 -1.80
N GLY A 111 11.23 -3.90 -1.80
CA GLY A 111 12.23 -4.96 -1.61
C GLY A 111 12.13 -6.07 -2.66
N ASP A 112 13.13 -6.91 -2.72
CA ASP A 112 13.11 -8.11 -3.57
C ASP A 112 12.34 -9.22 -2.84
N GLY A 113 11.03 -9.33 -3.16
CA GLY A 113 10.09 -10.16 -2.40
C GLY A 113 10.19 -11.64 -2.65
N SER A 114 10.24 -12.35 -1.54
CA SER A 114 9.82 -13.72 -1.21
C SER A 114 10.38 -14.92 -2.00
N LYS A 115 11.02 -15.82 -1.22
CA LYS A 115 11.52 -17.18 -1.54
C LYS A 115 10.43 -18.23 -1.84
N LYS A 116 9.29 -17.86 -2.44
CA LYS A 116 8.32 -18.83 -2.97
C LYS A 116 8.58 -19.04 -4.45
N GLN A 117 8.31 -20.26 -4.95
CA GLN A 117 8.39 -20.50 -6.39
C GLN A 117 7.58 -19.42 -7.14
N PRO A 118 8.22 -18.67 -8.04
CA PRO A 118 7.56 -17.56 -8.69
C PRO A 118 6.42 -18.08 -9.59
N LEU A 119 5.27 -17.43 -9.52
CA LEU A 119 4.15 -17.69 -10.41
C LEU A 119 4.50 -17.26 -11.84
N LEU A 120 3.88 -17.89 -12.85
CA LEU A 120 4.08 -17.53 -14.26
C LEU A 120 3.99 -16.02 -14.51
N GLN A 121 3.00 -15.36 -13.90
CA GLN A 121 2.87 -13.91 -14.03
C GLN A 121 4.05 -13.13 -13.43
N GLU A 122 4.65 -13.63 -12.35
CA GLU A 122 5.82 -12.99 -11.71
C GLU A 122 7.05 -13.16 -12.57
N ILE A 123 7.27 -14.35 -13.14
CA ILE A 123 8.35 -14.62 -14.09
C ILE A 123 8.23 -13.68 -15.29
N PHE A 124 7.04 -13.62 -15.89
CA PHE A 124 6.77 -12.77 -17.05
C PHE A 124 6.99 -11.27 -16.73
N LEU A 125 6.40 -10.77 -15.64
CA LEU A 125 6.49 -9.35 -15.28
C LEU A 125 7.91 -8.97 -14.83
N ASN A 126 8.66 -9.87 -14.20
CA ASN A 126 10.07 -9.66 -13.87
C ASN A 126 10.94 -9.59 -15.13
N ALA A 127 10.73 -10.50 -16.10
CA ALA A 127 11.45 -10.47 -17.38
C ALA A 127 11.19 -9.14 -18.10
N VAL A 128 9.94 -8.69 -18.17
CA VAL A 128 9.58 -7.39 -18.76
C VAL A 128 10.22 -6.22 -18.03
N ARG A 129 10.22 -6.24 -16.69
CA ARG A 129 10.83 -5.18 -15.88
C ARG A 129 12.35 -5.12 -16.07
N LYS A 130 13.01 -6.28 -16.10
CA LYS A 130 14.46 -6.38 -16.29
C LYS A 130 14.91 -5.94 -17.70
N SER A 131 14.14 -6.27 -18.72
CA SER A 131 14.43 -5.81 -20.08
C SER A 131 14.24 -4.32 -20.28
N ASN A 132 13.55 -3.65 -19.34
CA ASN A 132 13.20 -2.23 -19.44
C ASN A 132 12.37 -1.88 -20.67
N ASP A 133 11.72 -2.89 -21.26
CA ASP A 133 10.91 -2.72 -22.46
C ASP A 133 9.58 -2.05 -22.16
N SER A 134 9.10 -1.33 -23.17
CA SER A 134 7.72 -0.82 -23.14
C SER A 134 6.74 -1.96 -23.31
N VAL A 135 5.65 -1.90 -22.57
CA VAL A 135 4.52 -2.83 -22.69
C VAL A 135 3.27 -2.13 -23.17
N THR A 136 2.46 -2.85 -23.90
CA THR A 136 1.08 -2.48 -24.20
C THR A 136 0.15 -3.34 -23.35
N MET A 137 -0.69 -2.71 -22.52
CA MET A 137 -1.70 -3.37 -21.69
C MET A 137 -3.08 -3.07 -22.23
N PHE A 138 -3.87 -4.10 -22.43
CA PHE A 138 -5.29 -3.96 -22.76
C PHE A 138 -6.12 -4.19 -21.50
N LEU A 139 -6.99 -3.25 -21.20
CA LEU A 139 -7.91 -3.33 -20.08
C LEU A 139 -9.22 -3.99 -20.48
N VAL A 140 -9.95 -4.56 -19.53
CA VAL A 140 -11.24 -5.22 -19.76
C VAL A 140 -12.31 -4.29 -20.32
N ASN A 141 -12.16 -2.99 -20.17
CA ASN A 141 -13.05 -1.96 -20.74
C ASN A 141 -12.63 -1.50 -22.15
N GLY A 142 -11.65 -2.17 -22.77
CA GLY A 142 -11.14 -1.84 -24.11
C GLY A 142 -10.11 -0.71 -24.17
N VAL A 143 -9.76 -0.10 -23.02
CA VAL A 143 -8.70 0.93 -22.98
C VAL A 143 -7.35 0.26 -23.15
N MET A 144 -6.49 0.88 -23.93
CA MET A 144 -5.09 0.49 -24.15
C MET A 144 -4.17 1.45 -23.40
N LEU A 145 -3.26 0.90 -22.63
CA LEU A 145 -2.20 1.64 -21.91
C LEU A 145 -0.84 1.22 -22.45
N GLN A 146 0.09 2.17 -22.51
CA GLN A 146 1.48 1.91 -22.91
C GLN A 146 2.43 2.53 -21.88
N GLY A 147 3.54 1.86 -21.58
CA GLY A 147 4.57 2.34 -20.70
C GLY A 147 5.54 1.25 -20.27
N GLN A 148 6.39 1.56 -19.30
CA GLN A 148 7.34 0.61 -18.70
C GLN A 148 6.82 0.19 -17.33
N ILE A 149 7.04 -1.06 -16.94
CA ILE A 149 6.68 -1.56 -15.62
C ILE A 149 7.80 -1.18 -14.64
N ALA A 150 7.53 -0.22 -13.76
CA ALA A 150 8.47 0.18 -12.72
C ALA A 150 8.44 -0.77 -11.52
N ALA A 151 7.26 -1.22 -11.11
CA ALA A 151 7.06 -2.15 -10.01
C ALA A 151 5.74 -2.91 -10.16
N PHE A 152 5.60 -4.01 -9.45
CA PHE A 152 4.32 -4.73 -9.35
C PHE A 152 4.25 -5.51 -8.03
N ASP A 153 3.05 -5.81 -7.59
CA ASP A 153 2.75 -6.71 -6.47
C ASP A 153 1.69 -7.74 -6.89
N LEU A 154 1.05 -8.40 -5.91
CA LEU A 154 0.00 -9.38 -6.19
C LEU A 154 -1.22 -8.78 -6.90
N PHE A 155 -1.56 -7.51 -6.64
CA PHE A 155 -2.82 -6.89 -7.05
C PHE A 155 -2.66 -5.78 -8.07
N CYS A 156 -1.49 -5.14 -8.11
CA CYS A 156 -1.27 -3.93 -8.89
C CYS A 156 0.04 -3.98 -9.70
N MET A 157 0.12 -3.09 -10.67
CA MET A 157 1.33 -2.77 -11.44
C MET A 157 1.49 -1.26 -11.49
N LEU A 158 2.72 -0.79 -11.38
CA LEU A 158 3.07 0.62 -11.56
C LEU A 158 3.65 0.80 -12.96
N LEU A 159 2.88 1.47 -13.80
CA LEU A 159 3.25 1.79 -15.18
C LEU A 159 3.82 3.19 -15.24
N GLN A 160 4.94 3.35 -15.93
CA GLN A 160 5.62 4.64 -16.11
C GLN A 160 5.67 5.00 -17.60
N ARG A 161 5.33 6.25 -17.91
CA ARG A 161 5.45 6.80 -19.27
C ARG A 161 5.71 8.29 -19.22
N GLU A 162 6.76 8.76 -19.89
CA GLU A 162 7.07 10.19 -20.06
C GLU A 162 7.12 10.96 -18.73
N GLY A 163 7.69 10.34 -17.67
CA GLY A 163 7.79 10.92 -16.33
C GLY A 163 6.48 10.88 -15.50
N LEU A 164 5.39 10.37 -16.06
CA LEU A 164 4.14 10.14 -15.35
C LEU A 164 4.04 8.68 -14.90
N SER A 165 3.54 8.48 -13.70
CA SER A 165 3.33 7.15 -13.11
C SER A 165 1.85 6.88 -12.93
N GLN A 166 1.42 5.67 -13.29
CA GLN A 166 0.03 5.25 -13.21
C GLN A 166 -0.06 3.90 -12.51
N LEU A 167 -0.86 3.83 -11.44
CA LEU A 167 -1.18 2.55 -10.80
C LEU A 167 -2.28 1.86 -11.58
N VAL A 168 -2.02 0.62 -11.99
CA VAL A 168 -2.94 -0.23 -12.75
C VAL A 168 -3.31 -1.44 -11.89
N TYR A 169 -4.59 -1.68 -11.69
CA TYR A 169 -5.07 -2.85 -10.96
C TYR A 169 -5.12 -4.06 -11.88
N LYS A 170 -4.51 -5.18 -11.48
CA LYS A 170 -4.42 -6.40 -12.29
C LYS A 170 -5.78 -6.98 -12.68
N HIS A 171 -6.79 -6.85 -11.81
CA HIS A 171 -8.15 -7.32 -12.11
C HIS A 171 -8.82 -6.58 -13.29
N ALA A 172 -8.32 -5.41 -13.64
CA ALA A 172 -8.81 -4.64 -14.78
C ALA A 172 -7.98 -4.89 -16.07
N VAL A 173 -6.90 -5.67 -15.98
CA VAL A 173 -6.04 -5.98 -17.12
C VAL A 173 -6.52 -7.26 -17.81
N SER A 174 -6.69 -7.19 -19.11
CA SER A 174 -7.02 -8.33 -19.98
C SER A 174 -5.75 -9.00 -20.50
N THR A 175 -4.84 -8.21 -21.10
CA THR A 175 -3.59 -8.72 -21.67
C THR A 175 -2.44 -7.75 -21.44
N VAL A 176 -1.23 -8.30 -21.36
CA VAL A 176 0.04 -7.53 -21.34
C VAL A 176 0.91 -8.04 -22.48
N GLN A 177 1.31 -7.13 -23.38
CA GLN A 177 2.13 -7.43 -24.52
C GLN A 177 3.41 -6.59 -24.48
N PRO A 178 4.60 -7.19 -24.35
CA PRO A 178 5.86 -6.46 -24.46
C PRO A 178 6.13 -6.03 -25.90
N ALA A 179 6.89 -4.97 -26.07
CA ALA A 179 7.24 -4.44 -27.39
C ALA A 179 8.19 -5.38 -28.16
N HIS A 180 9.05 -6.11 -27.44
CA HIS A 180 9.98 -7.08 -28.01
C HIS A 180 9.76 -8.48 -27.45
N PRO A 181 10.17 -9.54 -28.19
CA PRO A 181 10.08 -10.91 -27.68
C PRO A 181 10.89 -11.08 -26.39
N LEU A 182 10.30 -11.73 -25.38
CA LEU A 182 10.94 -12.04 -24.11
C LEU A 182 11.56 -13.44 -24.14
N ASN A 183 12.77 -13.56 -23.59
CA ASN A 183 13.36 -14.86 -23.31
C ASN A 183 13.03 -15.28 -21.88
N LEU A 184 12.00 -16.09 -21.69
CA LEU A 184 11.56 -16.56 -20.38
C LEU A 184 12.38 -17.75 -19.84
N ALA A 185 13.27 -18.33 -20.65
CA ALA A 185 14.04 -19.53 -20.28
C ALA A 185 15.11 -19.23 -19.22
N GLU A 186 15.65 -18.03 -19.19
CA GLU A 186 16.72 -17.63 -18.26
C GLU A 186 16.21 -17.42 -16.82
N GLU A 187 14.94 -17.07 -16.64
CA GLU A 187 14.35 -16.83 -15.31
C GLU A 187 13.97 -18.14 -14.58
N THR A 188 13.88 -19.26 -15.28
CA THR A 188 13.55 -20.56 -14.69
C THR A 188 14.79 -21.36 -14.26
N SER A 189 15.99 -21.00 -14.71
CA SER A 189 17.24 -21.72 -14.44
C SER A 189 18.05 -21.21 -13.24
N GLY A 190 17.60 -20.15 -12.56
CA GLY A 190 18.27 -19.55 -11.40
C GLY A 190 18.06 -20.28 -10.07
N SER A 191 17.44 -21.47 -10.01
CA SER A 191 17.16 -22.21 -8.77
C SER A 191 17.73 -23.62 -8.71
N SER A 192 18.79 -23.90 -9.48
CA SER A 192 19.46 -25.20 -9.38
C SER A 192 20.98 -25.05 -9.52
N GLU A 193 21.63 -24.49 -8.49
CA GLU A 193 23.04 -24.72 -8.14
C GLU A 193 23.18 -24.38 -6.64
N ASP A 194 23.08 -25.35 -5.81
CA ASP A 194 23.84 -25.94 -4.70
C ASP A 194 22.93 -26.71 -3.74
#